data_0bd7873890267f5814d3e480d9a3ba49
#
_entry.id   0bd7873890267f5814d3e480d9a3ba49
#
_cell.length_a   1.000
_cell.length_b   1.000
_cell.length_c   1.000
_cell.angle_alpha   90.00
_cell.angle_beta   90.00
_cell.angle_gamma   90.00
#
_symmetry.space_group_name_H-M   'P 1'
#
loop_
_entity.id
_entity.type
_entity.pdbx_description
1 polymer ?
#
loop_
_entity_poly.entity_id
_entity_poly.type
_entity_poly.pdbx_seq_one_letter_code
_entity_poly.pdbx_strand_id
1 'polypeptide(L)'
;NFLPMERKVINTSEAPAPIGPYNQAVFAGDTLYISGQIPIDPQTGTLNNNNLEAETHQCMQNLKAILTAAGLDFSHVVKSTIFITDMNRFAEINSVYGQYFTTDFPARETVQVAALPKAVNVEISMIAVR
;
A
#
# COMPACT_ATOMS: atom_id res chain seq x y z
N ASN A 1 25.03 8.56 24.61
CA ASN A 1 23.94 7.67 25.00
C ASN A 1 23.03 7.37 23.81
N PHE A 2 22.96 6.11 23.41
CA PHE A 2 22.08 5.66 22.37
C PHE A 2 20.75 5.23 22.98
N LEU A 3 19.66 5.89 22.55
CA LEU A 3 18.33 5.38 22.83
C LEU A 3 18.04 4.23 21.85
N PRO A 4 17.43 3.13 22.31
CA PRO A 4 17.01 2.08 21.40
C PRO A 4 15.99 2.66 20.40
N MET A 5 16.08 2.22 19.15
CA MET A 5 15.11 2.57 18.14
C MET A 5 13.74 2.05 18.56
N GLU A 6 12.75 2.93 18.60
CA GLU A 6 11.38 2.53 18.86
C GLU A 6 10.84 1.76 17.66
N ARG A 7 10.31 0.57 17.92
CA ARG A 7 9.65 -0.27 16.93
C ARG A 7 8.20 -0.44 17.35
N LYS A 8 7.28 0.00 16.49
CA LYS A 8 5.85 -0.06 16.79
C LYS A 8 5.08 -0.70 15.64
N VAL A 9 4.34 -1.75 15.95
CA VAL A 9 3.47 -2.44 14.99
C VAL A 9 2.17 -1.68 14.83
N ILE A 10 1.71 -1.56 13.59
CA ILE A 10 0.41 -0.99 13.24
C ILE A 10 -0.42 -2.07 12.54
N ASN A 11 -1.58 -2.36 13.09
CA ASN A 11 -2.59 -3.22 12.46
C ASN A 11 -3.96 -2.58 12.65
N THR A 12 -4.83 -2.71 11.64
CA THR A 12 -6.21 -2.20 11.69
C THR A 12 -7.16 -3.19 11.02
N SER A 13 -8.38 -3.29 11.53
CA SER A 13 -9.44 -4.07 10.89
C SER A 13 -10.02 -3.40 9.64
N GLU A 14 -9.67 -2.13 9.39
CA GLU A 14 -10.10 -1.38 8.22
C GLU A 14 -9.26 -1.68 6.96
N ALA A 15 -8.23 -2.51 7.10
CA ALA A 15 -7.43 -3.04 5.99
C ALA A 15 -7.39 -4.57 6.12
N PRO A 16 -7.04 -5.30 5.04
CA PRO A 16 -7.01 -6.76 5.09
C PRO A 16 -6.06 -7.28 6.15
N ALA A 17 -6.50 -8.27 6.93
CA ALA A 17 -5.64 -8.96 7.87
C ALA A 17 -4.46 -9.60 7.14
N PRO A 18 -3.26 -9.62 7.75
CA PRO A 18 -2.12 -10.31 7.16
C PRO A 18 -2.42 -11.78 6.85
N ILE A 19 -2.05 -12.24 5.66
CA ILE A 19 -2.25 -13.62 5.22
C ILE A 19 -1.00 -14.48 5.45
N GLY A 20 -0.06 -14.01 6.25
CA GLY A 20 1.19 -14.69 6.55
C GLY A 20 1.89 -14.08 7.76
N PRO A 21 3.15 -14.46 8.03
CA PRO A 21 3.88 -13.99 9.20
C PRO A 21 4.44 -12.57 9.00
N TYR A 22 3.57 -11.58 8.89
CA TYR A 22 3.94 -10.17 8.77
C TYR A 22 2.84 -9.28 9.38
N ASN A 23 3.18 -8.04 9.64
CA ASN A 23 2.24 -7.01 10.07
C ASN A 23 1.86 -6.11 8.89
N GLN A 24 0.75 -5.42 8.99
CA GLN A 24 0.34 -4.45 7.97
C GLN A 24 1.36 -3.33 7.83
N ALA A 25 1.86 -2.83 8.95
CA ALA A 25 2.91 -1.82 8.95
C ALA A 25 3.71 -1.81 10.24
N VAL A 26 4.92 -1.26 10.19
CA VAL A 26 5.82 -1.15 11.34
C VAL A 26 6.51 0.20 11.29
N PHE A 27 6.44 0.95 12.39
CA PHE A 27 7.31 2.08 12.60
C PHE A 27 8.70 1.60 13.03
N ALA A 28 9.72 2.19 12.42
CA ALA A 28 11.09 2.17 12.90
C ALA A 28 11.48 3.63 13.16
N GLY A 29 11.46 4.06 14.41
CA GLY A 29 11.53 5.48 14.74
C GLY A 29 10.38 6.24 14.10
N ASP A 30 10.68 7.25 13.29
CA ASP A 30 9.68 8.06 12.60
C ASP A 30 9.28 7.53 11.22
N THR A 31 9.88 6.44 10.76
CA THR A 31 9.62 5.86 9.45
C THR A 31 8.64 4.71 9.55
N LEU A 32 7.55 4.78 8.78
CA LEU A 32 6.55 3.73 8.68
C LEU A 32 6.76 2.92 7.39
N TYR A 33 6.98 1.63 7.57
CA TYR A 33 7.08 0.66 6.47
C TYR A 33 5.75 -0.06 6.35
N ILE A 34 5.09 0.06 5.19
CA ILE A 34 3.77 -0.52 4.95
C ILE A 34 3.91 -1.69 3.99
N SER A 35 3.43 -2.85 4.43
CA SER A 35 3.42 -4.07 3.61
C SER A 35 2.63 -3.88 2.34
N GLY A 36 3.03 -4.59 1.28
CA GLY A 36 2.32 -4.58 0.01
C GLY A 36 0.85 -4.92 0.17
N GLN A 37 -0.02 -4.06 -0.37
CA GLN A 37 -1.45 -4.25 -0.34
C GLN A 37 -1.94 -4.77 -1.68
N ILE A 38 -2.67 -5.87 -1.64
CA ILE A 38 -3.41 -6.42 -2.78
C ILE A 38 -4.89 -6.06 -2.62
N PRO A 39 -5.70 -6.16 -3.69
CA PRO A 39 -7.05 -5.61 -3.67
C PRO A 39 -8.08 -6.48 -2.94
N ILE A 40 -7.81 -6.87 -1.71
CA ILE A 40 -8.78 -7.52 -0.83
C ILE A 40 -9.62 -6.43 -0.19
N ASP A 41 -10.95 -6.57 -0.28
CA ASP A 41 -11.90 -5.75 0.45
C ASP A 41 -11.95 -6.24 1.91
N PRO A 42 -11.55 -5.43 2.90
CA PRO A 42 -11.54 -5.88 4.30
C PRO A 42 -12.93 -6.15 4.87
N GLN A 43 -13.98 -5.59 4.27
CA GLN A 43 -15.35 -5.79 4.72
C GLN A 43 -15.88 -7.17 4.38
N THR A 44 -15.47 -7.71 3.24
CA THR A 44 -15.96 -9.01 2.74
C THR A 44 -14.91 -10.11 2.81
N GLY A 45 -13.62 -9.75 2.89
CA GLY A 45 -12.51 -10.70 2.80
C GLY A 45 -12.27 -11.24 1.39
N THR A 46 -12.97 -10.70 0.38
CA THR A 46 -12.86 -11.12 -1.01
C THR A 46 -12.13 -10.09 -1.87
N LEU A 47 -11.66 -10.52 -3.04
CA LEU A 47 -10.97 -9.63 -3.98
C LEU A 47 -11.96 -8.68 -4.66
N ASN A 48 -11.57 -7.41 -4.75
CA ASN A 48 -12.23 -6.41 -5.57
C ASN A 48 -11.47 -6.32 -6.90
N ASN A 49 -11.77 -7.24 -7.82
CA ASN A 49 -10.99 -7.45 -9.04
C ASN A 49 -11.83 -7.45 -10.32
N ASN A 50 -12.92 -6.70 -10.34
CA ASN A 50 -13.77 -6.58 -11.54
C ASN A 50 -13.03 -5.98 -12.73
N ASN A 51 -12.10 -5.07 -12.47
CA ASN A 51 -11.21 -4.45 -13.44
C ASN A 51 -9.98 -3.89 -12.74
N LEU A 52 -8.98 -3.46 -13.50
CA LEU A 52 -7.72 -2.96 -12.94
C LEU A 52 -7.90 -1.64 -12.17
N GLU A 53 -8.82 -0.80 -12.60
CA GLU A 53 -9.16 0.43 -11.89
C GLU A 53 -9.68 0.11 -10.48
N ALA A 54 -10.62 -0.84 -10.36
CA ALA A 54 -11.16 -1.27 -9.07
C ALA A 54 -10.09 -1.90 -8.18
N GLU A 55 -9.21 -2.74 -8.74
CA GLU A 55 -8.09 -3.32 -8.01
C GLU A 55 -7.17 -2.24 -7.45
N THR A 56 -6.80 -1.26 -8.27
CA THR A 56 -5.88 -0.19 -7.87
C THR A 56 -6.50 0.69 -6.80
N HIS A 57 -7.77 1.05 -6.93
CA HIS A 57 -8.49 1.80 -5.89
C HIS A 57 -8.52 1.04 -4.57
N GLN A 58 -8.79 -0.28 -4.60
CA GLN A 58 -8.82 -1.07 -3.38
C GLN A 58 -7.46 -1.11 -2.69
N CYS A 59 -6.38 -1.28 -3.44
CA CYS A 59 -5.02 -1.20 -2.88
C CYS A 59 -4.79 0.16 -2.18
N MET A 60 -5.17 1.26 -2.83
CA MET A 60 -4.98 2.60 -2.28
C MET A 60 -5.88 2.84 -1.05
N GLN A 61 -7.11 2.34 -1.04
CA GLN A 61 -8.00 2.43 0.13
C GLN A 61 -7.43 1.64 1.31
N ASN A 62 -6.85 0.47 1.06
CA ASN A 62 -6.20 -0.32 2.11
C ASN A 62 -4.99 0.42 2.69
N LEU A 63 -4.16 1.03 1.85
CA LEU A 63 -3.03 1.85 2.28
C LEU A 63 -3.51 3.06 3.09
N LYS A 64 -4.58 3.71 2.66
CA LYS A 64 -5.18 4.83 3.38
C LYS A 64 -5.60 4.44 4.79
N ALA A 65 -6.25 3.29 4.93
CA ALA A 65 -6.69 2.78 6.24
C ALA A 65 -5.50 2.53 7.17
N ILE A 66 -4.42 1.98 6.65
CA ILE A 66 -3.21 1.70 7.44
C ILE A 66 -2.53 3.02 7.85
N LEU A 67 -2.39 3.97 6.92
CA LEU A 67 -1.86 5.30 7.22
C LEU A 67 -2.69 5.99 8.31
N THR A 68 -4.01 5.95 8.20
CA THR A 68 -4.92 6.55 9.19
C THR A 68 -4.74 5.90 10.56
N ALA A 69 -4.61 4.58 10.63
CA ALA A 69 -4.36 3.87 11.89
C ALA A 69 -3.01 4.28 12.53
N ALA A 70 -2.06 4.69 11.71
CA ALA A 70 -0.75 5.20 12.16
C ALA A 70 -0.77 6.69 12.50
N GLY A 71 -1.90 7.37 12.33
CA GLY A 71 -2.02 8.83 12.53
C GLY A 71 -1.44 9.65 11.39
N LEU A 72 -1.32 9.06 10.19
CA LEU A 72 -0.74 9.70 9.01
C LEU A 72 -1.75 9.76 7.86
N ASP A 73 -1.35 10.39 6.78
CA ASP A 73 -2.07 10.42 5.52
C ASP A 73 -1.10 10.32 4.33
N PHE A 74 -1.61 10.42 3.10
CA PHE A 74 -0.77 10.30 1.92
C PHE A 74 0.30 11.40 1.79
N SER A 75 0.13 12.55 2.43
CA SER A 75 1.15 13.60 2.42
C SER A 75 2.43 13.21 3.15
N HIS A 76 2.38 12.20 4.01
CA HIS A 76 3.53 11.67 4.73
C HIS A 76 4.29 10.61 3.93
N VAL A 77 3.72 10.12 2.83
CA VAL A 77 4.34 9.07 2.01
C VAL A 77 5.52 9.65 1.24
N VAL A 78 6.69 9.03 1.39
CA VAL A 78 7.92 9.46 0.71
C VAL A 78 8.31 8.53 -0.43
N LYS A 79 7.83 7.29 -0.40
CA LYS A 79 8.11 6.30 -1.45
C LYS A 79 6.95 5.34 -1.64
N SER A 80 6.68 5.02 -2.90
CA SER A 80 5.75 3.96 -3.30
C SER A 80 6.46 2.96 -4.20
N THR A 81 6.10 1.68 -4.08
CA THR A 81 6.50 0.64 -5.01
C THR A 81 5.25 -0.01 -5.57
N ILE A 82 5.11 -0.01 -6.89
CA ILE A 82 3.99 -0.63 -7.59
C ILE A 82 4.48 -1.85 -8.33
N PHE A 83 3.91 -3.01 -8.02
CA PHE A 83 4.11 -4.25 -8.77
C PHE A 83 2.89 -4.49 -9.66
N ILE A 84 3.11 -4.79 -10.92
CA ILE A 84 2.08 -4.92 -11.96
C ILE A 84 2.36 -6.16 -12.80
N THR A 85 1.32 -6.85 -13.24
CA THR A 85 1.49 -8.05 -14.08
C THR A 85 1.52 -7.75 -15.57
N ASP A 86 1.05 -6.57 -15.99
CA ASP A 86 1.05 -6.13 -17.39
C ASP A 86 1.41 -4.65 -17.52
N MET A 87 2.66 -4.38 -17.93
CA MET A 87 3.15 -3.01 -18.06
C MET A 87 2.43 -2.21 -19.15
N ASN A 88 1.77 -2.87 -20.09
CA ASN A 88 0.96 -2.17 -21.10
C ASN A 88 -0.24 -1.44 -20.49
N ARG A 89 -0.61 -1.77 -19.26
CA ARG A 89 -1.73 -1.15 -18.53
C ARG A 89 -1.28 -0.14 -17.48
N PHE A 90 -0.04 0.30 -17.57
CA PHE A 90 0.57 1.25 -16.65
C PHE A 90 -0.25 2.55 -16.51
N ALA A 91 -0.78 3.07 -17.63
CA ALA A 91 -1.55 4.31 -17.63
C ALA A 91 -2.85 4.22 -16.80
N GLU A 92 -3.51 3.06 -16.76
CA GLU A 92 -4.71 2.85 -15.95
C GLU A 92 -4.38 2.96 -14.46
N ILE A 93 -3.27 2.37 -14.05
CA ILE A 93 -2.82 2.43 -12.65
C ILE A 93 -2.43 3.85 -12.27
N ASN A 94 -1.67 4.55 -13.12
CA ASN A 94 -1.28 5.93 -12.88
C ASN A 94 -2.48 6.85 -12.70
N SER A 95 -3.52 6.68 -13.50
CA SER A 95 -4.74 7.49 -13.43
C SER A 95 -5.42 7.36 -12.07
N VAL A 96 -5.47 6.16 -11.50
CA VAL A 96 -6.06 5.93 -10.17
C VAL A 96 -5.12 6.42 -9.07
N TYR A 97 -3.86 5.99 -9.13
CA TYR A 97 -2.85 6.33 -8.13
C TYR A 97 -2.72 7.85 -7.92
N GLY A 98 -2.68 8.61 -9.01
CA GLY A 98 -2.53 10.06 -8.96
C GLY A 98 -3.67 10.79 -8.24
N GLN A 99 -4.86 10.19 -8.16
CA GLN A 99 -6.01 10.82 -7.48
C GLN A 99 -5.83 10.92 -5.97
N TYR A 100 -4.92 10.15 -5.39
CA TYR A 100 -4.70 10.10 -3.94
C TYR A 100 -3.66 11.12 -3.46
N PHE A 101 -3.04 11.84 -4.37
CA PHE A 101 -2.05 12.88 -4.07
C PHE A 101 -2.48 14.20 -4.69
N THR A 102 -2.16 15.32 -4.03
CA THR A 102 -2.46 16.66 -4.54
C THR A 102 -1.26 17.28 -5.26
N THR A 103 -0.14 17.36 -4.57
CA THR A 103 1.16 17.84 -5.06
C THR A 103 2.24 17.00 -4.36
N ASP A 104 3.51 17.26 -4.66
CA ASP A 104 4.62 16.63 -3.95
C ASP A 104 4.53 15.10 -3.95
N PHE A 105 4.39 14.53 -5.14
CA PHE A 105 4.32 13.08 -5.29
C PHE A 105 5.53 12.40 -4.65
N PRO A 106 5.34 11.24 -3.99
CA PRO A 106 6.47 10.47 -3.47
C PRO A 106 7.36 9.95 -4.60
N ALA A 107 8.60 9.58 -4.24
CA ALA A 107 9.43 8.78 -5.12
C ALA A 107 8.73 7.45 -5.41
N ARG A 108 8.92 6.88 -6.60
CA ARG A 108 8.25 5.65 -6.99
C ARG A 108 9.07 4.83 -7.99
N GLU A 109 8.97 3.50 -7.91
CA GLU A 109 9.25 2.61 -9.02
C GLU A 109 8.02 1.77 -9.32
N THR A 110 7.89 1.36 -10.60
CA THR A 110 6.87 0.42 -11.06
C THR A 110 7.55 -0.72 -11.78
N VAL A 111 7.27 -1.95 -11.35
CA VAL A 111 7.95 -3.16 -11.80
C VAL A 111 6.92 -4.17 -12.30
N GLN A 112 7.15 -4.70 -13.50
CA GLN A 112 6.36 -5.84 -13.97
C GLN A 112 6.91 -7.12 -13.35
N VAL A 113 6.01 -7.93 -12.80
CA VAL A 113 6.34 -9.20 -12.16
C VAL A 113 5.60 -10.35 -12.85
N ALA A 114 6.12 -11.56 -12.67
CA ALA A 114 5.53 -12.75 -13.28
C ALA A 114 4.17 -13.12 -12.67
N ALA A 115 4.01 -12.92 -11.35
CA ALA A 115 2.78 -13.23 -10.62
C ALA A 115 2.74 -12.46 -9.31
N LEU A 116 1.53 -12.29 -8.79
CA LEU A 116 1.27 -11.67 -7.48
C LEU A 116 0.40 -12.62 -6.64
N PRO A 117 0.38 -12.44 -5.31
CA PRO A 117 -0.48 -13.24 -4.44
C PRO A 117 -1.94 -13.22 -4.92
N LYS A 118 -2.61 -14.39 -4.83
CA LYS A 118 -4.02 -14.56 -5.23
C LYS A 118 -4.29 -14.18 -6.69
N ALA A 119 -3.25 -14.22 -7.55
CA ALA A 119 -3.35 -13.91 -8.98
C ALA A 119 -3.93 -12.51 -9.26
N VAL A 120 -3.68 -11.56 -8.37
CA VAL A 120 -4.07 -10.14 -8.61
C VAL A 120 -3.16 -9.51 -9.66
N ASN A 121 -3.55 -8.35 -10.18
CA ASN A 121 -2.83 -7.66 -11.25
C ASN A 121 -2.00 -6.49 -10.76
N VAL A 122 -2.19 -6.07 -9.51
CA VAL A 122 -1.46 -4.95 -8.91
C VAL A 122 -1.27 -5.17 -7.42
N GLU A 123 -0.10 -4.76 -6.91
CA GLU A 123 0.22 -4.69 -5.49
C GLU A 123 1.02 -3.43 -5.24
N ILE A 124 0.71 -2.72 -4.15
CA ILE A 124 1.36 -1.44 -3.83
C ILE A 124 1.83 -1.44 -2.39
N SER A 125 3.09 -1.08 -2.17
CA SER A 125 3.65 -0.83 -0.84
C SER A 125 4.12 0.62 -0.73
N MET A 126 4.24 1.12 0.49
CA MET A 126 4.65 2.50 0.73
C MET A 126 5.56 2.62 1.94
N ILE A 127 6.35 3.69 1.94
CA ILE A 127 7.15 4.15 3.09
C ILE A 127 6.68 5.56 3.39
N ALA A 128 6.35 5.82 4.66
CA ALA A 128 5.91 7.13 5.12
C ALA A 128 6.78 7.59 6.29
N VAL A 129 6.81 8.89 6.53
CA VAL A 129 7.58 9.49 7.63
C VAL A 129 6.68 10.47 8.38
N ARG A 130 6.62 10.31 9.70
CA ARG A 130 5.89 11.24 10.57
C ARG A 130 6.75 12.43 11.00
#